data_4b92531473b8c23c8fc499940a7b8034
#
_entry.id   4b92531473b8c23c8fc499940a7b8034
#
_cell.length_a   1.000
_cell.length_b   1.000
_cell.length_c   1.000
_cell.angle_alpha   90.00
_cell.angle_beta   90.00
_cell.angle_gamma   90.00
#
_symmetry.space_group_name_H-M   'P 1'
#
loop_
_entity.id
_entity.type
_entity.pdbx_description
1 polymer ?
#
loop_
_entity_poly.entity_id
_entity_poly.type
_entity_poly.pdbx_seq_one_letter_code
_entity_poly.pdbx_strand_id
1 'polypeptide(L)'
;MARTKRPWGEFYGWDRGKEWYLKTVYIKPGKRLSLQYHHRRAEYWMLVEGDATATIQKKGEETKRVQLMKGKVAHVDRKAAHRLESRRGGIVVEIAFGKFDESDIVRLEDDYGRI
;
A
#
# COMPACT_ATOMS: atom_id res chain seq x y z
N MET A 1 -8.60 -9.68 14.54
CA MET A 1 -7.47 -9.53 13.60
C MET A 1 -7.59 -10.55 12.48
N ALA A 2 -7.50 -10.12 11.25
CA ALA A 2 -7.59 -11.00 10.08
C ALA A 2 -6.28 -10.97 9.30
N ARG A 3 -5.72 -12.15 9.00
CA ARG A 3 -4.50 -12.33 8.22
C ARG A 3 -4.84 -12.68 6.78
N THR A 4 -4.24 -11.99 5.82
CA THR A 4 -4.42 -12.27 4.40
C THR A 4 -3.06 -12.49 3.75
N LYS A 5 -2.85 -13.67 3.15
CA LYS A 5 -1.61 -13.99 2.43
C LYS A 5 -1.68 -13.50 0.99
N ARG A 6 -0.54 -13.01 0.50
CA ARG A 6 -0.36 -12.54 -0.87
C ARG A 6 0.99 -13.01 -1.42
N PRO A 7 1.18 -13.02 -2.76
CA PRO A 7 2.47 -13.46 -3.33
C PRO A 7 3.67 -12.63 -2.83
N TRP A 8 3.47 -11.37 -2.52
CA TRP A 8 4.53 -10.46 -2.06
C TRP A 8 4.73 -10.47 -0.54
N GLY A 9 3.87 -11.14 0.22
CA GLY A 9 3.94 -11.15 1.68
C GLY A 9 2.59 -11.43 2.30
N GLU A 10 2.20 -10.60 3.24
CA GLU A 10 0.90 -10.72 3.91
C GLU A 10 0.50 -9.41 4.55
N PHE A 11 -0.77 -9.29 4.92
CA PHE A 11 -1.22 -8.17 5.71
C PHE A 11 -2.19 -8.62 6.79
N TYR A 12 -2.26 -7.82 7.84
CA TYR A 12 -3.19 -8.02 8.95
C TYR A 12 -4.12 -6.83 9.05
N GLY A 13 -5.43 -7.09 8.99
CA GLY A 13 -6.44 -6.08 9.28
C GLY A 13 -6.67 -6.03 10.79
N TRP A 14 -6.38 -4.88 11.40
CA TRP A 14 -6.47 -4.73 12.85
C TRP A 14 -7.79 -4.17 13.33
N ASP A 15 -8.30 -3.19 12.61
CA ASP A 15 -9.54 -2.51 12.98
C ASP A 15 -10.10 -1.77 11.77
N ARG A 16 -11.39 -1.51 11.80
CA ARG A 16 -12.03 -0.73 10.74
C ARG A 16 -13.35 -0.14 11.23
N GLY A 17 -13.70 0.99 10.65
CA GLY A 17 -14.99 1.60 10.80
C GLY A 17 -15.76 1.60 9.50
N LYS A 18 -16.74 2.48 9.39
CA LYS A 18 -17.59 2.60 8.20
C LYS A 18 -16.80 3.10 6.98
N GLU A 19 -15.89 4.05 7.19
CA GLU A 19 -15.12 4.67 6.11
C GLU A 19 -13.64 4.82 6.48
N TRP A 20 -13.09 3.86 7.18
CA TRP A 20 -11.66 3.80 7.49
C TRP A 20 -11.24 2.38 7.84
N TYR A 21 -9.95 2.08 7.69
CA TYR A 21 -9.36 0.85 8.21
C TYR A 21 -7.90 1.06 8.60
N LEU A 22 -7.42 0.17 9.47
CA LEU A 22 -6.04 0.09 9.92
C LEU A 22 -5.51 -1.30 9.63
N LYS A 23 -4.39 -1.38 8.94
CA LYS A 23 -3.72 -2.67 8.72
C LYS A 23 -2.21 -2.53 8.75
N THR A 24 -1.52 -3.66 8.95
CA THR A 24 -0.08 -3.77 8.79
C THR A 24 0.23 -4.64 7.58
N VAL A 25 1.18 -4.18 6.78
CA VAL A 25 1.59 -4.83 5.53
C VAL A 25 3.00 -5.35 5.72
N TYR A 26 3.19 -6.66 5.51
CA TYR A 26 4.48 -7.33 5.64
C TYR A 26 4.97 -7.69 4.24
N ILE A 27 6.05 -7.03 3.80
CA ILE A 27 6.59 -7.22 2.46
C ILE A 27 7.82 -8.11 2.55
N LYS A 28 7.81 -9.22 1.80
CA LYS A 28 8.97 -10.13 1.72
C LYS A 28 10.16 -9.46 1.05
N PRO A 29 11.40 -9.86 1.41
CA PRO A 29 12.59 -9.34 0.76
C PRO A 29 12.53 -9.48 -0.77
N GLY A 30 12.84 -8.40 -1.47
CA GLY A 30 12.86 -8.38 -2.93
C GLY A 30 11.51 -8.40 -3.63
N LYS A 31 10.43 -8.25 -2.88
CA LYS A 31 9.08 -8.29 -3.45
C LYS A 31 8.43 -6.90 -3.50
N ARG A 32 7.42 -6.79 -4.35
CA ARG A 32 6.64 -5.56 -4.48
C ARG A 32 5.17 -5.90 -4.72
N LEU A 33 4.31 -5.00 -4.28
CA LEU A 33 2.88 -5.07 -4.54
C LEU A 33 2.62 -4.64 -5.99
N SER A 34 1.39 -4.82 -6.46
CA SER A 34 1.01 -4.32 -7.78
C SER A 34 1.06 -2.78 -7.80
N LEU A 35 1.29 -2.22 -8.98
CA LEU A 35 1.04 -0.81 -9.21
C LEU A 35 -0.45 -0.66 -9.43
N GLN A 36 -1.11 0.07 -8.56
CA GLN A 36 -2.57 0.09 -8.47
C GLN A 36 -3.10 1.44 -8.03
N TYR A 37 -4.39 1.69 -8.23
CA TYR A 37 -5.05 2.84 -7.63
C TYR A 37 -6.46 2.49 -7.18
N HIS A 38 -7.02 3.33 -6.33
CA HIS A 38 -8.37 3.21 -5.80
C HIS A 38 -9.16 4.49 -6.06
N HIS A 39 -10.45 4.35 -6.36
CA HIS A 39 -11.30 5.50 -6.66
C HIS A 39 -11.81 6.22 -5.41
N ARG A 40 -12.02 5.48 -4.33
CA ARG A 40 -12.81 5.96 -3.18
C ARG A 40 -12.04 6.12 -1.89
N ARG A 41 -10.76 5.73 -1.84
CA ARG A 41 -10.00 5.85 -0.61
C ARG A 41 -8.63 6.46 -0.81
N ALA A 42 -8.19 7.22 0.20
CA ALA A 42 -6.84 7.72 0.33
C ALA A 42 -6.14 6.86 1.38
N GLU A 43 -4.82 6.78 1.32
CA GLU A 43 -4.03 5.97 2.22
C GLU A 43 -2.89 6.77 2.84
N TYR A 44 -2.53 6.39 4.07
CA TYR A 44 -1.38 6.93 4.79
C TYR A 44 -0.50 5.76 5.19
N TRP A 45 0.77 5.86 4.90
CA TRP A 45 1.75 4.81 5.18
C TRP A 45 2.86 5.29 6.09
N MET A 46 3.27 4.45 7.04
CA MET A 46 4.41 4.70 7.89
C MET A 46 5.22 3.42 8.03
N LEU A 47 6.54 3.52 7.85
CA LEU A 47 7.44 2.38 8.05
C LEU A 47 7.54 2.08 9.55
N VAL A 48 7.36 0.82 9.90
CA VAL A 48 7.50 0.33 11.27
C VAL A 48 8.85 -0.37 11.46
N GLU A 49 9.24 -1.19 10.48
CA GLU A 49 10.45 -2.00 10.59
C GLU A 49 10.98 -2.35 9.20
N GLY A 50 12.29 -2.56 9.08
CA GLY A 50 12.92 -2.93 7.83
C GLY A 50 13.03 -1.77 6.84
N ASP A 51 12.79 -2.03 5.56
CA ASP A 51 12.81 -1.01 4.53
C ASP A 51 11.57 -1.10 3.65
N ALA A 52 11.13 0.02 3.12
CA ALA A 52 10.09 0.07 2.11
C ALA A 52 10.22 1.34 1.27
N THR A 53 9.97 1.21 -0.01
CA THR A 53 9.91 2.33 -0.94
C THR A 53 8.52 2.39 -1.55
N ALA A 54 7.95 3.59 -1.58
CA ALA A 54 6.67 3.85 -2.20
C ALA A 54 6.88 4.50 -3.56
N THR A 55 6.22 3.98 -4.57
CA THR A 55 6.10 4.64 -5.87
C THR A 55 4.72 5.26 -5.91
N ILE A 56 4.64 6.56 -6.18
CA ILE A 56 3.38 7.31 -6.18
C ILE A 56 3.31 8.18 -7.42
N GLN A 57 2.22 8.07 -8.15
CA GLN A 57 1.98 8.87 -9.36
C GLN A 57 0.55 9.40 -9.36
N LYS A 58 0.42 10.71 -9.19
CA LYS A 58 -0.86 11.40 -9.40
C LYS A 58 -1.06 11.59 -10.90
N LYS A 59 -2.31 11.51 -11.34
CA LYS A 59 -2.67 11.71 -12.74
C LYS A 59 -2.14 13.06 -13.25
N GLY A 60 -1.38 13.02 -14.34
CA GLY A 60 -0.80 14.22 -14.96
C GLY A 60 0.48 14.72 -14.29
N GLU A 61 0.98 14.05 -13.27
CA GLU A 61 2.21 14.41 -12.59
C GLU A 61 3.29 13.36 -12.81
N GLU A 62 4.53 13.74 -12.52
CA GLU A 62 5.65 12.80 -12.59
C GLU A 62 5.56 11.76 -11.48
N THR A 63 6.05 10.57 -11.76
CA THR A 63 6.16 9.50 -10.76
C THR A 63 7.20 9.88 -9.72
N LYS A 64 6.85 9.72 -8.45
CA LYS A 64 7.75 9.94 -7.32
C LYS A 64 8.06 8.62 -6.65
N ARG A 65 9.32 8.43 -6.27
CA ARG A 65 9.75 7.32 -5.44
C ARG A 65 10.15 7.86 -4.08
N VAL A 66 9.51 7.38 -3.04
CA VAL A 66 9.72 7.87 -1.67
C VAL A 66 10.16 6.72 -0.80
N GLN A 67 11.36 6.81 -0.23
CA GLN A 67 11.79 5.86 0.77
C GLN A 67 11.04 6.14 2.06
N LEU A 68 10.28 5.17 2.55
CA LEU A 68 9.55 5.33 3.79
C LEU A 68 10.51 5.35 4.97
N MET A 69 10.19 6.16 5.97
CA MET A 69 11.01 6.33 7.17
C MET A 69 10.15 6.20 8.41
N LYS A 70 10.73 5.62 9.46
CA LYS A 70 10.08 5.54 10.76
C LYS A 70 9.73 6.94 11.25
N GLY A 71 8.51 7.09 11.76
CA GLY A 71 8.04 8.37 12.29
C GLY A 71 7.60 9.39 11.25
N LYS A 72 7.67 9.06 9.97
CA LYS A 72 7.21 9.95 8.89
C LYS A 72 6.10 9.28 8.10
N VAL A 73 5.04 10.02 7.83
CA VAL A 73 3.86 9.54 7.11
C VAL A 73 3.93 9.94 5.65
N ALA A 74 3.72 8.97 4.76
CA ALA A 74 3.55 9.20 3.34
C ALA A 74 2.06 9.13 3.01
N HIS A 75 1.57 10.07 2.21
CA HIS A 75 0.18 10.16 1.83
C HIS A 75 -0.04 9.77 0.38
N VAL A 76 -1.06 8.97 0.13
CA VAL A 76 -1.49 8.57 -1.21
C VAL A 76 -2.92 9.05 -1.42
N ASP A 77 -3.10 10.00 -2.33
CA ASP A 77 -4.43 10.51 -2.66
C ASP A 77 -5.29 9.48 -3.37
N ARG A 78 -6.58 9.68 -3.31
CA ARG A 78 -7.53 8.93 -4.15
C ARG A 78 -7.11 9.02 -5.60
N LYS A 79 -7.23 7.91 -6.34
CA LYS A 79 -6.90 7.80 -7.77
C LYS A 79 -5.41 7.94 -8.10
N ALA A 80 -4.54 8.19 -7.13
CA ALA A 80 -3.10 8.17 -7.38
C ALA A 80 -2.62 6.73 -7.51
N ALA A 81 -1.90 6.43 -8.57
CA ALA A 81 -1.29 5.11 -8.74
C ALA A 81 -0.16 4.96 -7.72
N HIS A 82 -0.07 3.79 -7.11
CA HIS A 82 0.92 3.56 -6.06
C HIS A 82 1.32 2.10 -5.95
N ARG A 83 2.51 1.90 -5.41
CA ARG A 83 3.03 0.56 -5.11
C ARG A 83 4.04 0.65 -3.98
N LEU A 84 4.04 -0.37 -3.13
CA LEU A 84 5.08 -0.58 -2.12
C LEU A 84 6.03 -1.67 -2.60
N GLU A 85 7.30 -1.53 -2.25
CA GLU A 85 8.31 -2.56 -2.49
C GLU A 85 9.32 -2.54 -1.36
N SER A 86 10.03 -3.65 -1.17
CA SER A 86 11.07 -3.76 -0.15
C SER A 86 12.24 -4.58 -0.69
N ARG A 87 13.46 -4.18 -0.34
CA ARG A 87 14.67 -4.93 -0.71
C ARG A 87 14.99 -6.01 0.31
N ARG A 88 14.90 -5.67 1.59
CA ARG A 88 15.32 -6.55 2.69
C ARG A 88 14.17 -7.08 3.54
N GLY A 89 12.96 -6.73 3.18
CA GLY A 89 11.77 -7.00 3.97
C GLY A 89 11.39 -5.78 4.78
N GLY A 90 10.09 -5.52 4.88
CA GLY A 90 9.60 -4.36 5.61
C GLY A 90 8.20 -4.53 6.13
N ILE A 91 7.90 -3.77 7.17
CA ILE A 91 6.58 -3.71 7.78
C ILE A 91 6.09 -2.28 7.70
N VAL A 92 4.92 -2.08 7.10
CA VAL A 92 4.30 -0.77 6.90
C VAL A 92 2.93 -0.75 7.56
N VAL A 93 2.66 0.28 8.36
CA VAL A 93 1.31 0.56 8.84
C VAL A 93 0.58 1.35 7.75
N GLU A 94 -0.62 0.90 7.43
CA GLU A 94 -1.49 1.57 6.47
C GLU A 94 -2.79 1.96 7.13
N ILE A 95 -3.13 3.24 7.06
CA ILE A 95 -4.44 3.75 7.47
C ILE A 95 -5.11 4.29 6.22
N ALA A 96 -6.31 3.82 5.92
CA ALA A 96 -7.07 4.28 4.76
C ALA A 96 -8.34 4.98 5.21
N PHE A 97 -8.72 6.02 4.46
CA PHE A 97 -9.94 6.77 4.68
C PHE A 97 -10.75 6.81 3.38
N GLY A 98 -12.04 6.56 3.51
CA GLY A 98 -12.98 6.54 2.41
C GLY A 98 -13.75 5.23 2.38
N LYS A 99 -14.72 5.14 1.49
CA LYS A 99 -15.55 3.95 1.38
C LYS A 99 -14.71 2.77 0.94
N PHE A 100 -14.67 1.74 1.77
CA PHE A 100 -13.94 0.51 1.47
C PHE A 100 -14.80 -0.45 0.65
N ASP A 101 -14.24 -0.92 -0.46
CA ASP A 101 -14.82 -1.96 -1.29
C ASP A 101 -13.64 -2.70 -1.93
N GLU A 102 -13.56 -4.01 -1.71
CA GLU A 102 -12.45 -4.82 -2.25
C GLU A 102 -12.39 -4.79 -3.78
N SER A 103 -13.50 -4.54 -4.46
CA SER A 103 -13.53 -4.39 -5.90
C SER A 103 -13.00 -3.04 -6.38
N ASP A 104 -12.81 -2.08 -5.48
CA ASP A 104 -12.27 -0.76 -5.80
C ASP A 104 -10.75 -0.79 -5.91
N ILE A 105 -10.25 -1.53 -6.88
CA ILE A 105 -8.84 -1.62 -7.19
C ILE A 105 -8.66 -1.76 -8.70
N VAL A 106 -7.77 -0.93 -9.26
CA VAL A 106 -7.32 -1.07 -10.65
C VAL A 106 -5.83 -1.35 -10.64
N ARG A 107 -5.46 -2.54 -11.08
CA ARG A 107 -4.05 -2.93 -11.18
C ARG A 107 -3.53 -2.57 -12.55
N LEU A 108 -2.45 -1.78 -12.57
CA LEU A 108 -1.78 -1.34 -13.79
C LEU A 108 -0.61 -2.24 -14.17
N GLU A 109 0.12 -2.73 -13.17
CA GLU A 109 1.23 -3.66 -13.29
C GLU A 109 1.20 -4.64 -12.14
N ASP A 110 1.49 -5.91 -12.41
CA ASP A 110 1.53 -6.92 -11.37
C ASP A 110 2.53 -8.02 -11.73
N ASP A 111 3.50 -8.26 -10.86
CA ASP A 111 4.53 -9.28 -11.06
C ASP A 111 3.97 -10.71 -10.94
N TYR A 112 2.75 -10.86 -10.48
CA TYR A 112 2.16 -12.17 -10.16
C TYR A 112 1.00 -12.57 -11.08
N GLY A 113 0.80 -11.82 -12.16
CA GLY A 113 -0.19 -12.16 -13.18
C GLY A 113 -1.65 -11.92 -12.78
N ARG A 114 -1.93 -10.97 -11.89
CA ARG A 114 -3.29 -10.67 -11.42
C ARG A 114 -3.98 -9.53 -12.19
N ILE A 115 -3.51 -9.23 -13.37
CA ILE A 115 -4.14 -8.24 -14.23
C ILE A 115 -5.16 -8.92 -15.14
#